data_97616cf552c71b695e52762382d98709
#
_entry.id   97616cf552c71b695e52762382d98709
#
_cell.length_a   1.000
_cell.length_b   1.000
_cell.length_c   1.000
_cell.angle_alpha   90.00
_cell.angle_beta   90.00
_cell.angle_gamma   90.00
#
_symmetry.space_group_name_H-M   'P 1'
#
loop_
_entity.id
_entity.type
_entity.pdbx_description
1 polymer ?
#
loop_
_entity_poly.entity_id
_entity_poly.type
_entity_poly.pdbx_seq_one_letter_code
_entity_poly.pdbx_strand_id
1 'polypeptide(L)'
;MKKIIYLLLILNLGLLSCVDDASVRVMPEFNCKDTKVNLAKAAGSSVTSLLYTNVGQVVAQYQAEWLSVDVNAKSVIYTALTQNDGEDARSTVVKLTCGSYTVEVTVTQDSKEPDLSLKVGQSVDDGIGMIFWVDPSDKMVGKAVSVKRQGGNPFEASVMSHNALSTVNGYANTALFTAPAANDAVAYCQSLGEGWYLPARDELWELFDVYNGIGHADPDFASVVPDKLTEVEKAARAAFDKMLTDLQGDVINEAAGSGNGESYWSSTENAAGDLSLIHI
;
A
#
# COMPACT_ATOMS: atom_id res chain seq x y z
N MET A 1 -53.78 8.84 20.55
CA MET A 1 -54.09 10.26 20.93
C MET A 1 -53.50 11.12 19.83
N LYS A 2 -54.37 11.70 18.95
CA LYS A 2 -54.02 12.59 17.87
C LYS A 2 -53.90 14.00 18.40
N LYS A 3 -52.71 14.64 18.26
CA LYS A 3 -52.57 16.06 18.56
C LYS A 3 -52.79 16.86 17.28
N ILE A 4 -53.86 17.63 17.27
CA ILE A 4 -54.24 18.59 16.24
C ILE A 4 -53.52 19.90 16.55
N ILE A 5 -52.67 20.35 15.58
CA ILE A 5 -52.03 21.66 15.66
C ILE A 5 -52.90 22.65 14.86
N TYR A 6 -53.46 23.63 15.53
CA TYR A 6 -54.19 24.73 14.90
C TYR A 6 -53.25 25.76 14.32
N LEU A 7 -53.33 25.95 12.99
CA LEU A 7 -52.65 27.02 12.27
C LEU A 7 -53.54 28.28 12.35
N LEU A 8 -53.09 29.28 13.08
CA LEU A 8 -53.80 30.58 13.19
C LEU A 8 -53.45 31.42 11.98
N LEU A 9 -54.41 31.56 11.06
CA LEU A 9 -54.31 32.45 9.90
C LEU A 9 -54.75 33.87 10.35
N ILE A 10 -53.78 34.77 10.55
CA ILE A 10 -54.08 36.20 10.80
C ILE A 10 -54.14 36.89 9.45
N LEU A 11 -55.36 37.18 9.00
CA LEU A 11 -55.65 37.98 7.84
C LEU A 11 -55.58 39.46 8.25
N ASN A 12 -54.47 40.15 7.96
CA ASN A 12 -54.39 41.60 8.06
C ASN A 12 -54.74 42.21 6.70
N LEU A 13 -55.95 42.72 6.59
CA LEU A 13 -56.28 43.70 5.58
C LEU A 13 -55.71 45.06 6.00
N GLY A 14 -54.61 45.43 5.40
CA GLY A 14 -53.99 46.74 5.51
C GLY A 14 -53.91 47.43 4.16
N LEU A 15 -54.80 48.31 3.94
CA LEU A 15 -54.82 49.49 3.06
C LEU A 15 -53.75 49.54 1.93
N LEU A 16 -54.21 49.47 0.68
CA LEU A 16 -53.52 49.92 -0.52
C LEU A 16 -53.15 51.41 -0.36
N SER A 17 -51.86 51.65 -0.13
CA SER A 17 -51.22 52.90 -0.49
C SER A 17 -50.35 52.58 -1.72
N CYS A 18 -50.79 53.02 -2.91
CA CYS A 18 -49.89 53.12 -4.05
C CYS A 18 -48.82 54.14 -3.71
N VAL A 19 -47.62 53.64 -3.44
CA VAL A 19 -46.39 54.40 -3.56
C VAL A 19 -45.67 53.78 -4.73
N ASP A 20 -45.72 54.48 -5.84
CA ASP A 20 -44.84 54.27 -7.00
C ASP A 20 -43.41 54.37 -6.51
N ASP A 21 -42.57 53.49 -7.10
CA ASP A 21 -41.12 53.46 -6.95
C ASP A 21 -40.58 52.75 -5.72
N ALA A 22 -40.98 51.48 -5.56
CA ALA A 22 -40.13 50.54 -4.89
C ALA A 22 -39.02 50.10 -5.89
N SER A 23 -37.97 50.89 -6.02
CA SER A 23 -36.73 50.44 -6.59
C SER A 23 -36.35 49.21 -5.78
N VAL A 24 -36.54 48.00 -6.35
CA VAL A 24 -36.06 46.75 -5.78
C VAL A 24 -34.56 46.93 -5.63
N ARG A 25 -34.11 47.27 -4.42
CA ARG A 25 -32.69 47.29 -4.13
C ARG A 25 -32.18 45.89 -4.19
N VAL A 26 -31.68 45.49 -5.37
CA VAL A 26 -30.95 44.23 -5.53
C VAL A 26 -29.73 44.35 -4.63
N MET A 27 -29.71 43.56 -3.58
CA MET A 27 -28.53 43.48 -2.69
C MET A 27 -27.33 43.01 -3.51
N PRO A 28 -26.20 43.71 -3.40
CA PRO A 28 -24.97 43.25 -4.02
C PRO A 28 -24.61 41.85 -3.52
N GLU A 29 -24.42 40.94 -4.45
CA GLU A 29 -24.09 39.56 -4.10
C GLU A 29 -22.94 39.06 -4.99
N PHE A 30 -21.98 38.41 -4.35
CA PHE A 30 -20.88 37.71 -5.01
C PHE A 30 -20.61 36.41 -4.26
N ASN A 31 -20.70 35.30 -4.98
CA ASN A 31 -20.48 33.96 -4.44
C ASN A 31 -19.85 33.03 -5.47
N CYS A 32 -18.94 32.16 -5.00
CA CYS A 32 -18.43 31.03 -5.75
C CYS A 32 -18.94 29.75 -5.06
N LYS A 33 -19.50 28.82 -5.84
CA LYS A 33 -20.10 27.60 -5.28
C LYS A 33 -19.11 26.78 -4.47
N ASP A 34 -17.89 26.65 -4.98
CA ASP A 34 -16.87 25.79 -4.41
C ASP A 34 -15.73 26.66 -3.86
N THR A 35 -15.44 26.51 -2.56
CA THR A 35 -14.30 27.15 -1.88
C THR A 35 -13.08 26.20 -1.79
N LYS A 36 -13.26 24.94 -2.20
CA LYS A 36 -12.21 23.93 -2.33
C LYS A 36 -12.37 23.22 -3.66
N VAL A 37 -11.30 23.12 -4.41
CA VAL A 37 -11.25 22.49 -5.74
C VAL A 37 -10.10 21.51 -5.75
N ASN A 38 -10.37 20.27 -6.16
CA ASN A 38 -9.34 19.24 -6.35
C ASN A 38 -9.19 18.92 -7.83
N LEU A 39 -7.96 19.01 -8.31
CA LEU A 39 -7.52 18.62 -9.65
C LEU A 39 -6.79 17.28 -9.55
N ALA A 40 -7.03 16.38 -10.50
CA ALA A 40 -6.23 15.18 -10.60
C ALA A 40 -4.75 15.53 -10.91
N LYS A 41 -3.84 14.58 -10.64
CA LYS A 41 -2.39 14.75 -10.84
C LYS A 41 -1.97 15.14 -12.26
N ALA A 42 -2.73 14.74 -13.27
CA ALA A 42 -2.38 14.91 -14.69
C ALA A 42 -2.44 16.37 -15.13
N ALA A 43 -1.51 16.78 -16.01
CA ALA A 43 -1.64 18.01 -16.76
C ALA A 43 -2.94 18.00 -17.58
N GLY A 44 -3.59 19.17 -17.69
CA GLY A 44 -4.89 19.31 -18.35
C GLY A 44 -6.09 18.91 -17.48
N SER A 45 -5.89 18.39 -16.27
CA SER A 45 -6.98 18.18 -15.31
C SER A 45 -7.67 19.49 -15.02
N SER A 46 -9.00 19.51 -15.14
CA SER A 46 -9.79 20.74 -15.05
C SER A 46 -11.06 20.54 -14.25
N VAL A 47 -11.41 21.55 -13.45
CA VAL A 47 -12.65 21.62 -12.66
C VAL A 47 -13.31 22.96 -12.90
N THR A 48 -14.62 22.95 -13.11
CA THR A 48 -15.44 24.16 -13.28
C THR A 48 -16.28 24.38 -12.04
N SER A 49 -16.17 25.55 -11.42
CA SER A 49 -17.01 26.00 -10.32
C SER A 49 -17.99 27.07 -10.79
N LEU A 50 -19.23 27.01 -10.31
CA LEU A 50 -20.23 28.02 -10.64
C LEU A 50 -19.97 29.30 -9.88
N LEU A 51 -20.12 30.41 -10.60
CA LEU A 51 -19.96 31.77 -10.11
C LEU A 51 -21.28 32.52 -10.20
N TYR A 52 -21.64 33.20 -9.14
CA TYR A 52 -22.77 34.11 -9.13
C TYR A 52 -22.31 35.50 -8.72
N THR A 53 -22.65 36.50 -9.54
CA THR A 53 -22.43 37.91 -9.20
C THR A 53 -23.45 38.82 -9.88
N ASN A 54 -23.90 39.86 -9.17
CA ASN A 54 -24.67 40.97 -9.71
C ASN A 54 -23.92 42.31 -9.53
N VAL A 55 -22.64 42.25 -9.11
CA VAL A 55 -21.84 43.43 -8.74
C VAL A 55 -20.97 43.94 -9.88
N GLY A 56 -20.44 43.01 -10.71
CA GLY A 56 -19.54 43.41 -11.80
C GLY A 56 -18.62 42.26 -12.26
N GLN A 57 -17.52 42.63 -12.87
CA GLN A 57 -16.53 41.67 -13.37
C GLN A 57 -15.71 41.07 -12.22
N VAL A 58 -15.48 39.77 -12.27
CA VAL A 58 -14.66 39.05 -11.32
C VAL A 58 -13.22 38.94 -11.84
N VAL A 59 -12.26 39.15 -10.97
CA VAL A 59 -10.83 39.01 -11.25
C VAL A 59 -10.24 37.96 -10.32
N ALA A 60 -9.45 37.06 -10.88
CA ALA A 60 -8.69 36.05 -10.11
C ALA A 60 -7.25 36.50 -9.89
N GLN A 61 -6.77 36.32 -8.66
CA GLN A 61 -5.36 36.54 -8.28
C GLN A 61 -4.81 35.30 -7.61
N TYR A 62 -3.67 34.79 -8.10
CA TYR A 62 -2.97 33.62 -7.57
C TYR A 62 -1.49 33.65 -7.98
N GLN A 63 -0.64 32.80 -7.38
CA GLN A 63 0.81 32.79 -7.63
C GLN A 63 1.35 31.42 -8.07
N ALA A 64 0.48 30.47 -8.41
CA ALA A 64 0.90 29.11 -8.79
C ALA A 64 1.13 29.01 -10.29
N GLU A 65 2.36 28.79 -10.71
CA GLU A 65 2.74 28.63 -12.14
C GLU A 65 2.16 27.34 -12.77
N TRP A 66 1.82 26.37 -11.94
CA TRP A 66 1.22 25.09 -12.38
C TRP A 66 -0.30 25.16 -12.62
N LEU A 67 -0.94 26.28 -12.28
CA LEU A 67 -2.38 26.46 -12.36
C LEU A 67 -2.73 27.55 -13.38
N SER A 68 -3.77 27.32 -14.20
CA SER A 68 -4.49 28.36 -14.94
C SER A 68 -5.88 28.54 -14.34
N VAL A 69 -6.33 29.79 -14.25
CA VAL A 69 -7.66 30.14 -13.76
C VAL A 69 -8.34 31.03 -14.79
N ASP A 70 -9.39 30.51 -15.45
CA ASP A 70 -10.18 31.23 -16.45
C ASP A 70 -11.52 31.64 -15.84
N VAL A 71 -11.77 32.94 -15.77
CA VAL A 71 -13.00 33.50 -15.20
C VAL A 71 -13.96 33.88 -16.30
N ASN A 72 -15.14 33.28 -16.28
CA ASN A 72 -16.26 33.58 -17.17
C ASN A 72 -17.40 34.25 -16.39
N ALA A 73 -18.43 34.73 -17.09
CA ALA A 73 -19.54 35.45 -16.45
C ALA A 73 -20.30 34.63 -15.38
N LYS A 74 -20.30 33.30 -15.47
CA LYS A 74 -21.07 32.40 -14.59
C LYS A 74 -20.24 31.22 -14.03
N SER A 75 -18.95 31.17 -14.31
CA SER A 75 -18.10 30.08 -13.90
C SER A 75 -16.64 30.48 -13.80
N VAL A 76 -15.91 29.77 -12.98
CA VAL A 76 -14.45 29.78 -12.93
C VAL A 76 -13.96 28.39 -13.28
N ILE A 77 -13.00 28.31 -14.20
CA ILE A 77 -12.36 27.06 -14.62
C ILE A 77 -10.94 27.06 -14.07
N TYR A 78 -10.61 26.03 -13.32
CA TYR A 78 -9.29 25.78 -12.80
C TYR A 78 -8.66 24.65 -13.58
N THR A 79 -7.48 24.85 -14.17
CA THR A 79 -6.82 23.85 -15.02
C THR A 79 -5.36 23.68 -14.56
N ALA A 80 -4.95 22.45 -14.32
CA ALA A 80 -3.56 22.11 -14.07
C ALA A 80 -2.75 22.21 -15.37
N LEU A 81 -1.78 23.11 -15.43
CA LEU A 81 -0.89 23.30 -16.59
C LEU A 81 0.20 22.23 -16.67
N THR A 82 0.61 21.71 -15.52
CA THR A 82 1.65 20.67 -15.42
C THR A 82 1.19 19.52 -14.57
N GLN A 83 1.70 18.32 -14.84
CA GLN A 83 1.51 17.15 -13.99
C GLN A 83 2.19 17.37 -12.63
N ASN A 84 1.59 16.85 -11.56
CA ASN A 84 2.24 16.78 -10.26
C ASN A 84 2.94 15.41 -10.12
N ASP A 85 4.26 15.40 -10.34
CA ASP A 85 5.10 14.20 -10.16
C ASP A 85 5.68 14.09 -8.75
N GLY A 86 5.34 15.03 -7.86
CA GLY A 86 5.75 15.01 -6.47
C GLY A 86 5.01 13.94 -5.65
N GLU A 87 5.60 13.55 -4.53
CA GLU A 87 5.00 12.61 -3.58
C GLU A 87 3.85 13.25 -2.80
N ASP A 88 3.85 14.58 -2.68
CA ASP A 88 2.82 15.35 -1.97
C ASP A 88 1.89 16.10 -2.92
N ALA A 89 0.62 16.24 -2.53
CA ALA A 89 -0.32 17.12 -3.20
C ALA A 89 0.16 18.57 -3.07
N ARG A 90 0.03 19.35 -4.15
CA ARG A 90 0.36 20.78 -4.14
C ARG A 90 -0.90 21.62 -4.12
N SER A 91 -0.88 22.73 -3.39
CA SER A 91 -2.06 23.58 -3.26
C SER A 91 -1.69 25.07 -3.38
N THR A 92 -2.68 25.86 -3.75
CA THR A 92 -2.60 27.32 -3.78
C THR A 92 -3.96 27.92 -3.45
N VAL A 93 -3.95 29.18 -3.02
CA VAL A 93 -5.18 29.95 -2.81
C VAL A 93 -5.40 30.87 -4.00
N VAL A 94 -6.57 30.76 -4.61
CA VAL A 94 -7.06 31.68 -5.65
C VAL A 94 -8.00 32.67 -4.99
N LYS A 95 -7.66 33.94 -5.07
CA LYS A 95 -8.48 35.04 -4.57
C LYS A 95 -9.32 35.59 -5.71
N LEU A 96 -10.64 35.39 -5.63
CA LEU A 96 -11.60 35.94 -6.57
C LEU A 96 -12.14 37.26 -6.00
N THR A 97 -12.05 38.36 -6.75
CA THR A 97 -12.50 39.68 -6.32
C THR A 97 -13.54 40.24 -7.27
N CYS A 98 -14.59 40.85 -6.75
CA CYS A 98 -15.60 41.56 -7.51
C CYS A 98 -15.99 42.83 -6.77
N GLY A 99 -15.51 44.00 -7.19
CA GLY A 99 -15.62 45.24 -6.44
C GLY A 99 -14.95 45.13 -5.06
N SER A 100 -15.72 45.33 -4.00
CA SER A 100 -15.24 45.17 -2.61
C SER A 100 -15.39 43.75 -2.03
N TYR A 101 -15.98 42.83 -2.79
CA TYR A 101 -16.22 41.46 -2.35
C TYR A 101 -15.07 40.55 -2.74
N THR A 102 -14.77 39.57 -1.85
CA THR A 102 -13.69 38.63 -2.05
C THR A 102 -14.13 37.24 -1.61
N VAL A 103 -13.81 36.23 -2.42
CA VAL A 103 -13.92 34.81 -2.09
C VAL A 103 -12.56 34.17 -2.29
N GLU A 104 -12.11 33.38 -1.32
CA GLU A 104 -10.88 32.59 -1.42
C GLU A 104 -11.23 31.14 -1.74
N VAL A 105 -10.60 30.59 -2.78
CA VAL A 105 -10.75 29.20 -3.22
C VAL A 105 -9.42 28.50 -3.07
N THR A 106 -9.38 27.45 -2.26
CA THR A 106 -8.19 26.57 -2.19
C THR A 106 -8.24 25.58 -3.33
N VAL A 107 -7.26 25.64 -4.22
CA VAL A 107 -7.11 24.68 -5.30
C VAL A 107 -5.95 23.73 -4.96
N THR A 108 -6.25 22.44 -4.96
CA THR A 108 -5.28 21.37 -4.69
C THR A 108 -5.13 20.52 -5.95
N GLN A 109 -3.93 20.14 -6.30
CA GLN A 109 -3.67 19.11 -7.30
C GLN A 109 -3.08 17.88 -6.60
N ASP A 110 -3.69 16.72 -6.87
CA ASP A 110 -3.28 15.45 -6.28
C ASP A 110 -1.81 15.14 -6.60
N SER A 111 -1.15 14.45 -5.68
CA SER A 111 0.18 13.91 -5.86
C SER A 111 0.20 12.74 -6.85
N LYS A 112 1.39 12.30 -7.20
CA LYS A 112 1.59 10.97 -7.75
C LYS A 112 0.97 9.95 -6.80
N GLU A 113 0.23 8.99 -7.35
CA GLU A 113 -0.22 7.84 -6.54
C GLU A 113 0.99 7.17 -5.88
N PRO A 114 0.88 6.81 -4.59
CA PRO A 114 1.97 6.13 -3.91
C PRO A 114 2.34 4.87 -4.71
N ASP A 115 3.64 4.67 -4.90
CA ASP A 115 4.15 3.42 -5.46
C ASP A 115 3.94 2.30 -4.43
N LEU A 116 2.84 1.56 -4.59
CA LEU A 116 2.50 0.43 -3.74
C LEU A 116 3.20 -0.86 -4.14
N SER A 117 4.09 -0.81 -5.14
CA SER A 117 4.86 -1.98 -5.58
C SER A 117 5.68 -2.54 -4.43
N LEU A 118 5.65 -3.86 -4.30
CA LEU A 118 6.50 -4.57 -3.37
C LEU A 118 7.98 -4.43 -3.79
N LYS A 119 8.87 -4.39 -2.81
CA LYS A 119 10.32 -4.27 -3.02
C LYS A 119 11.04 -5.34 -2.22
N VAL A 120 12.03 -5.97 -2.84
CA VAL A 120 12.91 -6.91 -2.14
C VAL A 120 13.62 -6.18 -0.99
N GLY A 121 13.64 -6.78 0.19
CA GLY A 121 14.14 -6.18 1.43
C GLY A 121 13.07 -5.37 2.19
N GLN A 122 11.88 -5.18 1.63
CA GLN A 122 10.78 -4.50 2.34
C GLN A 122 10.25 -5.37 3.47
N SER A 123 10.02 -4.74 4.64
CA SER A 123 9.36 -5.36 5.77
C SER A 123 7.87 -5.56 5.52
N VAL A 124 7.32 -6.67 5.98
CA VAL A 124 5.87 -6.98 5.96
C VAL A 124 5.42 -7.46 7.34
N ASP A 125 4.10 -7.43 7.57
CA ASP A 125 3.45 -7.91 8.80
C ASP A 125 4.08 -7.33 10.07
N ASP A 126 4.21 -5.98 10.12
CA ASP A 126 4.78 -5.25 11.26
C ASP A 126 6.19 -5.71 11.68
N GLY A 127 7.00 -6.14 10.72
CA GLY A 127 8.38 -6.56 10.96
C GLY A 127 8.56 -8.06 11.14
N ILE A 128 7.52 -8.87 10.97
CA ILE A 128 7.61 -10.33 11.05
C ILE A 128 8.36 -10.90 9.84
N GLY A 129 8.16 -10.31 8.65
CA GLY A 129 8.73 -10.81 7.42
C GLY A 129 9.48 -9.78 6.58
N MET A 130 10.25 -10.29 5.63
CA MET A 130 10.96 -9.55 4.60
C MET A 130 10.59 -10.10 3.23
N ILE A 131 10.21 -9.22 2.29
CA ILE A 131 10.02 -9.61 0.88
C ILE A 131 11.37 -10.04 0.30
N PHE A 132 11.47 -11.26 -0.18
CA PHE A 132 12.68 -11.76 -0.81
C PHE A 132 12.56 -11.91 -2.33
N TRP A 133 11.33 -11.94 -2.86
CA TRP A 133 11.06 -12.02 -4.28
C TRP A 133 9.79 -11.24 -4.63
N VAL A 134 9.79 -10.61 -5.80
CA VAL A 134 8.64 -9.87 -6.37
C VAL A 134 8.41 -10.34 -7.79
N ASP A 135 7.15 -10.62 -8.14
CA ASP A 135 6.80 -11.04 -9.49
C ASP A 135 7.18 -9.94 -10.51
N PRO A 136 8.00 -10.26 -11.53
CA PRO A 136 8.41 -9.29 -12.53
C PRO A 136 7.24 -8.76 -13.38
N SER A 137 6.14 -9.53 -13.51
CA SER A 137 4.96 -9.16 -14.28
C SER A 137 3.89 -8.45 -13.45
N ASP A 138 3.85 -8.69 -12.13
CA ASP A 138 2.93 -8.04 -11.20
C ASP A 138 3.66 -7.62 -9.92
N LYS A 139 4.03 -6.38 -9.85
CA LYS A 139 4.76 -5.80 -8.70
C LYS A 139 3.98 -5.80 -7.38
N MET A 140 2.71 -6.18 -7.40
CA MET A 140 1.88 -6.33 -6.19
C MET A 140 1.92 -7.76 -5.62
N VAL A 141 2.55 -8.69 -6.33
CA VAL A 141 2.71 -10.08 -5.93
C VAL A 141 4.16 -10.33 -5.54
N GLY A 142 4.38 -10.96 -4.40
CA GLY A 142 5.73 -11.28 -3.90
C GLY A 142 5.71 -12.42 -2.90
N LYS A 143 6.90 -12.83 -2.50
CA LYS A 143 7.13 -13.84 -1.47
C LYS A 143 7.93 -13.25 -0.33
N ALA A 144 7.56 -13.61 0.90
CA ALA A 144 8.24 -13.15 2.10
C ALA A 144 8.82 -14.32 2.90
N VAL A 145 9.92 -14.05 3.60
CA VAL A 145 10.51 -14.95 4.58
C VAL A 145 10.44 -14.30 5.97
N SER A 146 10.28 -15.09 7.04
CA SER A 146 10.36 -14.58 8.40
C SER A 146 11.75 -13.98 8.66
N VAL A 147 11.80 -12.80 9.28
CA VAL A 147 13.07 -12.17 9.68
C VAL A 147 13.68 -12.86 10.88
N LYS A 148 12.89 -13.63 11.66
CA LYS A 148 13.37 -14.43 12.77
C LYS A 148 13.31 -15.89 12.42
N ARG A 149 14.36 -16.60 12.79
CA ARG A 149 14.40 -18.06 12.72
C ARG A 149 14.17 -18.66 14.08
N GLN A 150 13.69 -19.87 14.11
CA GLN A 150 13.67 -20.67 15.30
C GLN A 150 14.60 -21.88 15.09
N GLY A 151 15.67 -21.95 15.88
CA GLY A 151 16.64 -23.03 15.81
C GLY A 151 16.36 -24.13 16.80
N GLY A 152 16.83 -25.34 16.49
CA GLY A 152 16.82 -26.48 17.42
C GLY A 152 15.45 -27.14 17.62
N ASN A 153 14.45 -26.82 16.84
CA ASN A 153 13.15 -27.45 16.94
C ASN A 153 13.10 -28.74 16.17
N PRO A 154 12.52 -29.81 16.75
CA PRO A 154 12.11 -30.94 15.97
C PRO A 154 11.04 -30.48 14.95
N PHE A 155 10.95 -31.17 13.82
CA PHE A 155 9.86 -30.93 12.91
C PHE A 155 8.52 -31.21 13.60
N GLU A 156 8.41 -32.35 14.23
CA GLU A 156 7.26 -32.83 14.99
C GLU A 156 7.71 -33.72 16.15
N ALA A 157 7.03 -33.66 17.28
CA ALA A 157 7.35 -34.45 18.47
C ALA A 157 6.99 -35.94 18.31
N SER A 158 6.17 -36.30 17.30
CA SER A 158 5.81 -37.68 16.97
C SER A 158 5.82 -37.89 15.45
N VAL A 159 6.46 -38.94 15.00
CA VAL A 159 6.50 -39.30 13.58
C VAL A 159 5.12 -39.84 13.16
N MET A 160 4.30 -38.96 12.63
CA MET A 160 3.02 -39.34 11.99
C MET A 160 2.99 -38.79 10.59
N SER A 161 2.60 -39.61 9.60
CA SER A 161 2.39 -39.10 8.25
C SER A 161 1.09 -38.30 8.15
N HIS A 162 1.18 -37.08 7.66
CA HIS A 162 0.04 -36.19 7.41
C HIS A 162 -0.37 -36.19 5.92
N ASN A 163 0.32 -36.97 5.07
CA ASN A 163 0.17 -36.94 3.61
C ASN A 163 0.46 -35.55 3.01
N ALA A 164 1.39 -34.81 3.59
CA ALA A 164 1.84 -33.51 3.12
C ALA A 164 2.81 -33.67 1.93
N LEU A 165 2.31 -34.14 0.81
CA LEU A 165 3.13 -34.59 -0.33
C LEU A 165 3.41 -33.52 -1.38
N SER A 166 2.84 -32.32 -1.26
CA SER A 166 3.10 -31.25 -2.23
C SER A 166 4.54 -30.76 -2.12
N THR A 167 5.23 -30.70 -3.25
CA THR A 167 6.58 -30.11 -3.32
C THR A 167 6.56 -28.62 -3.58
N VAL A 168 5.40 -28.04 -3.97
CA VAL A 168 5.24 -26.66 -4.46
C VAL A 168 4.19 -25.85 -3.68
N ASN A 169 3.54 -26.44 -2.68
CA ASN A 169 2.48 -25.77 -1.92
C ASN A 169 2.60 -26.07 -0.43
N GLY A 170 3.46 -25.33 0.24
CA GLY A 170 3.69 -25.44 1.68
C GLY A 170 2.49 -24.99 2.52
N TYR A 171 1.71 -24.04 2.03
CA TYR A 171 0.49 -23.63 2.70
C TYR A 171 -0.52 -24.79 2.82
N ALA A 172 -0.77 -25.50 1.72
CA ALA A 172 -1.64 -26.66 1.73
C ALA A 172 -1.07 -27.80 2.60
N ASN A 173 0.25 -28.06 2.53
CA ASN A 173 0.90 -29.03 3.40
C ASN A 173 0.73 -28.64 4.88
N THR A 174 1.07 -27.41 5.25
CA THR A 174 0.99 -26.91 6.63
C THR A 174 -0.42 -27.03 7.21
N ALA A 175 -1.46 -26.86 6.40
CA ALA A 175 -2.86 -26.99 6.81
C ALA A 175 -3.25 -28.44 7.20
N LEU A 176 -2.49 -29.45 6.81
CA LEU A 176 -2.74 -30.86 7.19
C LEU A 176 -2.31 -31.13 8.65
N PHE A 177 -1.44 -30.30 9.22
CA PHE A 177 -0.99 -30.41 10.60
C PHE A 177 -1.97 -29.71 11.54
N THR A 178 -2.99 -30.42 11.99
CA THR A 178 -4.12 -29.83 12.74
C THR A 178 -3.86 -29.56 14.21
N ALA A 179 -2.82 -30.16 14.79
CA ALA A 179 -2.47 -29.99 16.20
C ALA A 179 -0.95 -30.17 16.44
N PRO A 180 -0.09 -29.35 15.82
CA PRO A 180 1.35 -29.46 16.03
C PRO A 180 1.69 -29.13 17.50
N ALA A 181 2.75 -29.75 18.03
CA ALA A 181 3.23 -29.41 19.36
C ALA A 181 3.83 -28.01 19.37
N ALA A 182 3.75 -27.30 20.50
CA ALA A 182 4.09 -25.87 20.59
C ALA A 182 5.53 -25.50 20.19
N ASN A 183 6.43 -26.46 20.12
CA ASN A 183 7.83 -26.30 19.74
C ASN A 183 8.16 -26.90 18.37
N ASP A 184 7.17 -27.34 17.61
CA ASP A 184 7.37 -27.87 16.26
C ASP A 184 7.60 -26.75 15.25
N ALA A 185 8.29 -27.05 14.16
CA ALA A 185 8.54 -26.09 13.07
C ALA A 185 7.22 -25.57 12.45
N VAL A 186 6.24 -26.45 12.30
CA VAL A 186 4.89 -26.07 11.81
C VAL A 186 4.19 -25.11 12.77
N ALA A 187 4.21 -25.41 14.08
CA ALA A 187 3.61 -24.56 15.10
C ALA A 187 4.26 -23.18 15.13
N TYR A 188 5.57 -23.11 14.96
CA TYR A 188 6.28 -21.83 14.86
C TYR A 188 5.76 -21.01 13.68
N CYS A 189 5.72 -21.56 12.48
CA CYS A 189 5.25 -20.85 11.31
C CYS A 189 3.80 -20.38 11.47
N GLN A 190 2.91 -21.23 12.01
CA GLN A 190 1.52 -20.86 12.29
C GLN A 190 1.39 -19.76 13.35
N SER A 191 2.33 -19.69 14.31
CA SER A 191 2.33 -18.66 15.36
C SER A 191 2.69 -17.26 14.86
N LEU A 192 3.28 -17.14 13.67
CA LEU A 192 3.63 -15.85 13.05
C LEU A 192 2.39 -15.09 12.56
N GLY A 193 1.26 -15.78 12.34
CA GLY A 193 0.02 -15.15 11.90
C GLY A 193 -0.63 -15.84 10.69
N GLU A 194 -1.74 -15.27 10.26
CA GLU A 194 -2.46 -15.77 9.09
C GLU A 194 -1.59 -15.66 7.82
N GLY A 195 -1.58 -16.71 7.01
CA GLY A 195 -0.81 -16.76 5.77
C GLY A 195 0.63 -17.25 5.91
N TRP A 196 1.18 -17.31 7.14
CA TRP A 196 2.50 -17.90 7.39
C TRP A 196 2.43 -19.42 7.44
N TYR A 197 3.37 -20.07 6.78
CA TYR A 197 3.41 -21.52 6.66
C TYR A 197 4.84 -22.05 6.55
N LEU A 198 5.02 -23.32 6.87
CA LEU A 198 6.28 -24.02 6.63
C LEU A 198 6.39 -24.29 5.11
N PRO A 199 7.42 -23.79 4.41
CA PRO A 199 7.53 -23.91 2.96
C PRO A 199 7.58 -25.36 2.49
N ALA A 200 7.01 -25.66 1.34
CA ALA A 200 7.26 -26.90 0.65
C ALA A 200 8.71 -26.96 0.14
N ARG A 201 9.16 -28.14 -0.25
CA ARG A 201 10.54 -28.37 -0.70
C ARG A 201 10.98 -27.39 -1.80
N ASP A 202 10.19 -27.25 -2.83
CA ASP A 202 10.56 -26.44 -4.00
C ASP A 202 10.44 -24.93 -3.70
N GLU A 203 9.55 -24.52 -2.78
CA GLU A 203 9.47 -23.12 -2.28
C GLU A 203 10.70 -22.77 -1.42
N LEU A 204 11.19 -23.73 -0.63
CA LEU A 204 12.41 -23.52 0.16
C LEU A 204 13.65 -23.44 -0.76
N TRP A 205 13.70 -24.25 -1.83
CA TRP A 205 14.72 -24.14 -2.87
C TRP A 205 14.73 -22.76 -3.52
N GLU A 206 13.56 -22.21 -3.85
CA GLU A 206 13.45 -20.89 -4.45
C GLU A 206 14.01 -19.79 -3.53
N LEU A 207 13.75 -19.86 -2.22
CA LEU A 207 14.36 -18.96 -1.25
C LEU A 207 15.89 -19.06 -1.29
N PHE A 208 16.45 -20.26 -1.39
CA PHE A 208 17.90 -20.47 -1.42
C PHE A 208 18.53 -20.04 -2.74
N ASP A 209 17.85 -20.20 -3.86
CA ASP A 209 18.30 -19.66 -5.14
C ASP A 209 18.48 -18.14 -5.04
N VAL A 210 17.49 -17.44 -4.48
CA VAL A 210 17.59 -16.00 -4.26
C VAL A 210 18.70 -15.66 -3.26
N TYR A 211 18.82 -16.40 -2.17
CA TYR A 211 19.89 -16.24 -1.17
C TYR A 211 21.28 -16.39 -1.78
N ASN A 212 21.46 -17.31 -2.71
CA ASN A 212 22.72 -17.55 -3.39
C ASN A 212 22.95 -16.66 -4.61
N GLY A 213 21.94 -15.87 -5.02
CA GLY A 213 22.02 -15.06 -6.24
C GLY A 213 22.11 -15.88 -7.53
N ILE A 214 21.71 -17.16 -7.48
CA ILE A 214 21.65 -18.06 -8.62
C ILE A 214 20.19 -18.10 -9.10
N GLY A 215 19.99 -18.06 -10.41
CA GLY A 215 18.68 -18.33 -10.99
C GLY A 215 18.35 -19.81 -10.85
N HIS A 216 17.08 -20.11 -10.66
CA HIS A 216 16.53 -21.45 -10.51
C HIS A 216 16.91 -22.36 -11.69
N ALA A 217 17.99 -23.11 -11.58
CA ALA A 217 18.51 -23.93 -12.69
C ALA A 217 19.10 -25.29 -12.29
N ASP A 218 19.28 -25.61 -11.00
CA ASP A 218 19.92 -26.86 -10.64
C ASP A 218 19.14 -27.62 -9.55
N PRO A 219 18.46 -28.74 -9.92
CA PRO A 219 17.83 -29.62 -8.94
C PRO A 219 18.84 -30.44 -8.10
N ASP A 220 20.11 -30.43 -8.44
CA ASP A 220 21.19 -31.12 -7.71
C ASP A 220 21.87 -30.22 -6.67
N PHE A 221 21.09 -29.50 -5.93
CA PHE A 221 21.55 -28.64 -4.84
C PHE A 221 22.28 -29.37 -3.68
N ALA A 222 22.31 -30.69 -3.70
CA ALA A 222 23.01 -31.52 -2.71
C ALA A 222 24.53 -31.27 -2.61
N SER A 223 25.07 -30.32 -3.38
CA SER A 223 26.52 -30.11 -3.50
C SER A 223 27.04 -28.70 -3.31
N VAL A 224 26.23 -27.73 -2.87
CA VAL A 224 26.79 -26.41 -2.51
C VAL A 224 27.43 -26.50 -1.14
N VAL A 225 28.66 -26.99 -1.11
CA VAL A 225 29.49 -26.96 0.08
C VAL A 225 29.93 -25.52 0.31
N PRO A 226 29.73 -24.94 1.49
CA PRO A 226 30.09 -23.54 1.79
C PRO A 226 31.50 -23.13 1.36
N ASP A 227 32.45 -24.06 1.40
CA ASP A 227 33.84 -23.83 1.00
C ASP A 227 34.07 -23.72 -0.52
N LYS A 228 33.02 -23.95 -1.33
CA LYS A 228 33.08 -23.85 -2.77
C LYS A 228 32.28 -22.72 -3.38
N LEU A 229 31.70 -21.86 -2.53
CA LEU A 229 30.95 -20.71 -3.00
C LEU A 229 31.83 -19.77 -3.83
N THR A 230 31.32 -19.36 -4.97
CA THR A 230 31.93 -18.31 -5.78
C THR A 230 31.85 -16.95 -5.05
N GLU A 231 32.67 -16.00 -5.45
CA GLU A 231 32.62 -14.64 -4.90
C GLU A 231 31.26 -13.95 -5.16
N VAL A 232 30.57 -14.31 -6.24
CA VAL A 232 29.23 -13.81 -6.56
C VAL A 232 28.19 -14.33 -5.55
N GLU A 233 28.23 -15.63 -5.27
CA GLU A 233 27.34 -16.26 -4.28
C GLU A 233 27.58 -15.71 -2.87
N LYS A 234 28.85 -15.57 -2.48
CA LYS A 234 29.20 -14.94 -1.18
C LYS A 234 28.66 -13.52 -1.08
N ALA A 235 28.79 -12.72 -2.14
CA ALA A 235 28.29 -11.37 -2.15
C ALA A 235 26.74 -11.33 -2.09
N ALA A 236 26.04 -12.24 -2.77
CA ALA A 236 24.59 -12.35 -2.73
C ALA A 236 24.10 -12.73 -1.33
N ARG A 237 24.71 -13.74 -0.70
CA ARG A 237 24.42 -14.12 0.69
C ARG A 237 24.59 -12.95 1.65
N ALA A 238 25.73 -12.27 1.57
CA ALA A 238 26.02 -11.11 2.42
C ALA A 238 25.00 -9.97 2.24
N ALA A 239 24.55 -9.74 1.00
CA ALA A 239 23.52 -8.74 0.71
C ALA A 239 22.16 -9.13 1.30
N PHE A 240 21.79 -10.40 1.20
CA PHE A 240 20.54 -10.92 1.75
C PHE A 240 20.55 -10.85 3.30
N ASP A 241 21.63 -11.35 3.93
CA ASP A 241 21.80 -11.30 5.37
C ASP A 241 21.83 -9.87 5.90
N LYS A 242 22.39 -8.93 5.13
CA LYS A 242 22.32 -7.51 5.45
C LYS A 242 20.88 -7.00 5.46
N MET A 243 20.05 -7.35 4.49
CA MET A 243 18.64 -6.94 4.45
C MET A 243 17.90 -7.49 5.70
N LEU A 244 18.14 -8.74 6.09
CA LEU A 244 17.56 -9.32 7.31
C LEU A 244 18.03 -8.56 8.56
N THR A 245 19.33 -8.30 8.69
CA THR A 245 19.89 -7.60 9.87
C THR A 245 19.46 -6.14 9.94
N ASP A 246 19.28 -5.46 8.82
CA ASP A 246 18.71 -4.10 8.78
C ASP A 246 17.28 -4.07 9.37
N LEU A 247 16.55 -5.18 9.26
CA LEU A 247 15.23 -5.39 9.88
C LEU A 247 15.33 -6.04 11.28
N GLN A 248 16.50 -6.06 11.89
CA GLN A 248 16.77 -6.70 13.19
C GLN A 248 16.48 -8.22 13.18
N GLY A 249 16.56 -8.84 12.00
CA GLY A 249 16.40 -10.26 11.77
C GLY A 249 17.68 -11.07 12.03
N ASP A 250 17.52 -12.38 11.90
CA ASP A 250 18.63 -13.35 12.04
C ASP A 250 19.14 -13.70 10.64
N VAL A 251 20.43 -13.90 10.50
CA VAL A 251 21.05 -14.37 9.24
C VAL A 251 20.64 -15.81 8.94
N ILE A 252 20.58 -16.17 7.65
CA ILE A 252 20.16 -17.53 7.24
C ILE A 252 21.20 -18.57 7.66
N ASN A 253 22.49 -18.28 7.52
CA ASN A 253 23.55 -19.22 7.86
C ASN A 253 24.55 -18.59 8.83
N GLU A 254 24.44 -18.87 10.14
CA GLU A 254 25.41 -18.43 11.14
C GLU A 254 26.67 -19.32 11.16
N ALA A 255 26.57 -20.53 10.64
CA ALA A 255 27.63 -21.54 10.74
C ALA A 255 28.66 -21.46 9.60
N ALA A 256 28.76 -20.34 8.88
CA ALA A 256 29.69 -20.12 7.77
C ALA A 256 31.18 -20.27 8.15
N GLY A 257 31.55 -21.29 8.85
CA GLY A 257 32.91 -21.62 9.30
C GLY A 257 33.02 -22.99 9.92
N SER A 258 31.94 -23.72 10.14
CA SER A 258 31.95 -25.02 10.83
C SER A 258 31.91 -26.25 9.91
N GLY A 259 31.83 -26.06 8.59
CA GLY A 259 31.81 -27.16 7.61
C GLY A 259 30.51 -27.97 7.57
N ASN A 260 29.57 -27.71 8.46
CA ASN A 260 28.23 -28.28 8.45
C ASN A 260 27.26 -27.13 8.23
N GLY A 261 26.73 -27.01 7.01
CA GLY A 261 25.67 -26.05 6.68
C GLY A 261 24.47 -26.21 7.63
N GLU A 262 23.74 -25.14 7.83
CA GLU A 262 22.47 -25.23 8.57
C GLU A 262 21.43 -25.99 7.75
N SER A 263 20.51 -26.64 8.43
CA SER A 263 19.46 -27.43 7.80
C SER A 263 18.11 -26.83 8.12
N TYR A 264 17.26 -26.72 7.11
CA TYR A 264 15.92 -26.20 7.25
C TYR A 264 14.87 -27.25 6.89
N TRP A 265 13.82 -27.31 7.68
CA TRP A 265 12.71 -28.20 7.45
C TRP A 265 11.85 -27.69 6.29
N SER A 266 11.45 -28.59 5.41
CA SER A 266 10.32 -28.33 4.50
C SER A 266 9.07 -29.06 4.98
N SER A 267 7.90 -28.58 4.56
CA SER A 267 6.62 -29.25 4.86
C SER A 267 6.33 -30.46 3.97
N THR A 268 7.24 -30.81 3.05
CA THR A 268 7.05 -31.92 2.14
C THR A 268 7.48 -33.23 2.79
N GLU A 269 6.55 -34.17 2.94
CA GLU A 269 6.84 -35.55 3.37
C GLU A 269 7.27 -36.41 2.17
N ASN A 270 8.13 -37.37 2.41
CA ASN A 270 8.39 -38.46 1.46
C ASN A 270 7.31 -39.54 1.56
N ALA A 271 7.36 -40.53 0.68
CA ALA A 271 6.38 -41.65 0.66
C ALA A 271 6.41 -42.52 1.94
N ALA A 272 7.42 -42.40 2.79
CA ALA A 272 7.54 -43.09 4.06
C ALA A 272 7.03 -42.25 5.25
N GLY A 273 6.58 -41.00 5.00
CA GLY A 273 6.18 -40.05 6.03
C GLY A 273 7.35 -39.30 6.67
N ASP A 274 8.59 -39.49 6.16
CA ASP A 274 9.73 -38.70 6.60
C ASP A 274 9.76 -37.37 5.85
N LEU A 275 10.29 -36.37 6.51
CA LEU A 275 10.36 -35.04 5.95
C LEU A 275 11.64 -34.79 5.16
N SER A 276 11.52 -33.88 4.23
CA SER A 276 12.66 -33.38 3.50
C SER A 276 13.38 -32.30 4.33
N LEU A 277 14.64 -32.57 4.63
CA LEU A 277 15.57 -31.63 5.23
C LEU A 277 16.44 -31.05 4.11
N ILE A 278 16.53 -29.74 4.03
CA ILE A 278 17.39 -29.06 3.06
C ILE A 278 18.58 -28.48 3.80
N HIS A 279 19.77 -28.89 3.39
CA HIS A 279 21.04 -28.34 3.89
C HIS A 279 21.45 -27.11 3.09
N ILE A 280 21.93 -26.07 3.76
CA ILE A 280 22.36 -24.81 3.15
C ILE A 280 23.87 -24.64 3.30
#